data_167d6171b0ae076604dd2598db9e92dd
#
_entry.id   167d6171b0ae076604dd2598db9e92dd
#
_cell.length_a   1.000
_cell.length_b   1.000
_cell.length_c   1.000
_cell.angle_alpha   90.00
_cell.angle_beta   90.00
_cell.angle_gamma   90.00
#
_symmetry.space_group_name_H-M   'P 1'
#
loop_
_entity.id
_entity.type
_entity.pdbx_description
1 polymer ?
#
loop_
_entity_poly.entity_id
_entity_poly.type
_entity_poly.pdbx_seq_one_letter_code
_entity_poly.pdbx_strand_id
1 'polypeptide(L)'
;MIKKHLLIIVFIFFVSNHSYANWLEGNSAVFQSLDKITARIKTLEFKIGEKNNFGILEILVKRCVYSKPAEAPESIAYISIIDNSKKQIQLRKTNIVFDGWMFASSPALNAMEHPVYDLVLIDCKNRKTHKKGSSSGSSVD
;
A
#
# COMPACT_ATOMS: atom_id res chain seq x y z
N MET A 1 1.84 39.54 40.35
CA MET A 1 2.11 38.11 40.30
C MET A 1 1.39 37.40 39.15
N ILE A 2 0.16 37.69 38.85
CA ILE A 2 -0.66 37.05 37.79
C ILE A 2 -0.03 37.15 36.38
N LYS A 3 0.57 38.28 36.01
CA LYS A 3 1.22 38.45 34.68
C LYS A 3 2.42 37.52 34.45
N LYS A 4 3.20 37.15 35.46
CA LYS A 4 4.32 36.23 35.35
C LYS A 4 3.85 34.79 35.13
N HIS A 5 2.78 34.38 35.80
CA HIS A 5 2.20 33.04 35.61
C HIS A 5 1.53 32.88 34.24
N LEU A 6 0.90 33.96 33.74
CA LEU A 6 0.32 33.94 32.41
C LEU A 6 1.38 33.76 31.31
N LEU A 7 2.54 34.42 31.44
CA LEU A 7 3.66 34.28 30.51
C LEU A 7 4.25 32.88 30.52
N ILE A 8 4.33 32.22 31.67
CA ILE A 8 4.82 30.84 31.80
C ILE A 8 3.85 29.85 31.14
N ILE A 9 2.53 30.03 31.32
CA ILE A 9 1.50 29.18 30.71
C ILE A 9 1.54 29.30 29.18
N VAL A 10 1.69 30.51 28.63
CA VAL A 10 1.82 30.72 27.19
C VAL A 10 3.08 30.08 26.63
N PHE A 11 4.20 30.13 27.38
CA PHE A 11 5.45 29.53 26.92
C PHE A 11 5.39 27.99 26.88
N ILE A 12 4.65 27.37 27.81
CA ILE A 12 4.45 25.90 27.83
C ILE A 12 3.64 25.41 26.61
N PHE A 13 2.69 26.20 26.12
CA PHE A 13 1.92 25.87 24.93
C PHE A 13 2.71 25.91 23.61
N PHE A 14 3.85 26.61 23.58
CA PHE A 14 4.70 26.70 22.38
C PHE A 14 5.71 25.56 22.21
N VAL A 15 5.87 24.70 23.20
CA VAL A 15 6.75 23.51 23.09
C VAL A 15 5.93 22.33 22.53
N SER A 16 5.31 22.52 21.37
CA SER A 16 4.66 21.43 20.65
C SER A 16 5.74 20.54 20.03
N ASN A 17 6.02 19.40 20.66
CA ASN A 17 6.87 18.38 20.09
C ASN A 17 6.25 17.88 18.78
N HIS A 18 6.83 18.26 17.65
CA HIS A 18 6.47 17.73 16.35
C HIS A 18 6.99 16.28 16.29
N SER A 19 6.09 15.34 16.55
CA SER A 19 6.38 13.92 16.29
C SER A 19 6.30 13.67 14.81
N TYR A 20 7.44 13.42 14.16
CA TYR A 20 7.49 13.00 12.76
C TYR A 20 7.38 11.47 12.71
N ALA A 21 6.30 10.98 12.15
CA ALA A 21 6.18 9.57 11.77
C ALA A 21 7.16 9.28 10.62
N ASN A 22 8.13 8.42 10.84
CA ASN A 22 9.24 8.14 9.91
C ASN A 22 8.96 6.84 9.15
N TRP A 23 8.13 6.93 8.10
CA TRP A 23 7.78 5.81 7.24
C TRP A 23 8.88 5.51 6.22
N LEU A 24 9.07 4.23 5.89
CA LEU A 24 9.95 3.77 4.83
C LEU A 24 9.15 3.51 3.57
N GLU A 25 9.67 3.94 2.41
CA GLU A 25 9.01 3.71 1.12
C GLU A 25 9.31 2.29 0.63
N GLY A 26 8.25 1.55 0.29
CA GLY A 26 8.33 0.28 -0.42
C GLY A 26 8.41 0.49 -1.94
N ASN A 27 8.90 -0.50 -2.65
CA ASN A 27 8.84 -0.57 -4.12
C ASN A 27 7.90 -1.69 -4.61
N SER A 28 7.42 -2.53 -3.70
CA SER A 28 6.38 -3.52 -3.94
C SER A 28 5.46 -3.68 -2.73
N ALA A 29 4.23 -4.10 -3.00
CA ALA A 29 3.23 -4.43 -2.00
C ALA A 29 2.82 -5.89 -2.13
N VAL A 30 2.68 -6.57 -0.99
CA VAL A 30 2.27 -7.97 -0.91
C VAL A 30 0.84 -8.04 -0.40
N PHE A 31 0.02 -8.76 -1.15
CA PHE A 31 -1.39 -8.96 -0.82
C PHE A 31 -1.71 -10.44 -0.65
N GLN A 32 -2.65 -10.73 0.22
CA GLN A 32 -3.37 -11.98 0.20
C GLN A 32 -4.69 -11.77 -0.56
N SER A 33 -4.91 -12.59 -1.57
CA SER A 33 -6.13 -12.58 -2.37
C SER A 33 -6.95 -13.83 -2.12
N LEU A 34 -8.27 -13.68 -2.10
CA LEU A 34 -9.22 -14.78 -2.01
C LEU A 34 -10.19 -14.73 -3.18
N ASP A 35 -10.30 -15.83 -3.91
CA ASP A 35 -11.41 -16.11 -4.81
C ASP A 35 -12.51 -16.80 -3.99
N LYS A 36 -13.61 -16.09 -3.75
CA LYS A 36 -14.74 -16.54 -2.91
C LYS A 36 -15.54 -17.67 -3.56
N ILE A 37 -15.50 -17.79 -4.90
CA ILE A 37 -16.23 -18.83 -5.62
C ILE A 37 -15.51 -20.18 -5.49
N THR A 38 -14.19 -20.16 -5.64
CA THR A 38 -13.37 -21.38 -5.60
C THR A 38 -12.68 -21.64 -4.26
N ALA A 39 -12.86 -20.72 -3.30
CA ALA A 39 -12.18 -20.70 -2.00
C ALA A 39 -10.65 -20.78 -2.11
N ARG A 40 -10.07 -20.23 -3.17
CA ARG A 40 -8.63 -20.24 -3.40
C ARG A 40 -7.97 -18.99 -2.87
N ILE A 41 -6.95 -19.20 -2.04
CA ILE A 41 -6.11 -18.13 -1.50
C ILE A 41 -4.78 -18.12 -2.27
N LYS A 42 -4.31 -16.91 -2.62
CA LYS A 42 -3.00 -16.69 -3.24
C LYS A 42 -2.33 -15.47 -2.63
N THR A 43 -1.01 -15.55 -2.49
CA THR A 43 -0.19 -14.37 -2.18
C THR A 43 0.27 -13.75 -3.49
N LEU A 44 0.01 -12.46 -3.64
CA LEU A 44 0.34 -11.68 -4.83
C LEU A 44 1.30 -10.57 -4.43
N GLU A 45 2.33 -10.34 -5.24
CA GLU A 45 3.25 -9.22 -5.06
C GLU A 45 3.17 -8.31 -6.28
N PHE A 46 2.82 -7.04 -6.05
CA PHE A 46 2.67 -6.03 -7.09
C PHE A 46 3.71 -4.92 -6.91
N LYS A 47 4.34 -4.54 -8.01
CA LYS A 47 5.23 -3.39 -8.02
C LYS A 47 4.44 -2.09 -8.00
N ILE A 48 4.98 -1.09 -7.33
CA ILE A 48 4.39 0.24 -7.26
C ILE A 48 4.40 0.90 -8.65
N GLY A 49 3.26 1.50 -9.04
CA GLY A 49 3.08 2.18 -10.32
C GLY A 49 2.79 1.27 -11.52
N GLU A 50 2.83 -0.06 -11.35
CA GLU A 50 2.48 -1.01 -12.41
C GLU A 50 1.03 -1.48 -12.29
N LYS A 51 0.33 -1.59 -13.42
CA LYS A 51 -0.99 -2.20 -13.48
C LYS A 51 -0.86 -3.72 -13.46
N ASN A 52 -1.60 -4.35 -12.57
CA ASN A 52 -1.62 -5.81 -12.40
C ASN A 52 -3.05 -6.32 -12.50
N ASN A 53 -3.21 -7.61 -12.85
CA ASN A 53 -4.53 -8.23 -12.96
C ASN A 53 -4.66 -9.39 -11.98
N PHE A 54 -5.83 -9.46 -11.31
CA PHE A 54 -6.27 -10.60 -10.53
C PHE A 54 -7.71 -10.95 -10.92
N GLY A 55 -7.89 -12.04 -11.65
CA GLY A 55 -9.19 -12.37 -12.25
C GLY A 55 -9.63 -11.26 -13.21
N ILE A 56 -10.81 -10.69 -12.93
CA ILE A 56 -11.37 -9.56 -13.69
C ILE A 56 -10.97 -8.20 -13.14
N LEU A 57 -10.23 -8.16 -12.02
CA LEU A 57 -9.80 -6.93 -11.39
C LEU A 57 -8.48 -6.43 -11.99
N GLU A 58 -8.44 -5.15 -12.33
CA GLU A 58 -7.21 -4.41 -12.62
C GLU A 58 -6.81 -3.63 -11.36
N ILE A 59 -5.60 -3.85 -10.87
CA ILE A 59 -5.08 -3.32 -9.61
C ILE A 59 -3.88 -2.45 -9.90
N LEU A 60 -3.90 -1.21 -9.40
CA LEU A 60 -2.78 -0.29 -9.44
C LEU A 60 -2.40 0.09 -8.00
N VAL A 61 -1.23 -0.31 -7.56
CA VAL A 61 -0.64 0.16 -6.30
C VAL A 61 0.06 1.49 -6.56
N LYS A 62 -0.45 2.57 -5.99
CA LYS A 62 0.10 3.93 -6.18
C LYS A 62 1.22 4.23 -5.20
N ARG A 63 1.13 3.71 -3.97
CA ARG A 63 2.13 3.92 -2.92
C ARG A 63 2.07 2.78 -1.91
N CYS A 64 3.19 2.42 -1.31
CA CYS A 64 3.28 1.49 -0.20
C CYS A 64 4.37 1.95 0.77
N VAL A 65 4.01 2.09 2.04
CA VAL A 65 4.92 2.53 3.10
C VAL A 65 4.83 1.58 4.28
N TYR A 66 5.92 1.44 5.02
CA TYR A 66 5.99 0.57 6.18
C TYR A 66 6.77 1.22 7.32
N SER A 67 6.46 0.80 8.56
CA SER A 67 7.13 1.28 9.77
C SER A 67 8.58 0.80 9.83
N LYS A 68 9.41 1.52 10.59
CA LYS A 68 10.77 1.06 10.88
C LYS A 68 10.77 -0.17 11.79
N PRO A 69 11.82 -1.01 11.74
CA PRO A 69 11.92 -2.23 12.57
C PRO A 69 11.82 -2.02 14.08
N ALA A 70 12.11 -0.79 14.56
CA ALA A 70 12.04 -0.44 15.97
C ALA A 70 10.64 0.01 16.44
N GLU A 71 9.71 0.18 15.51
CA GLU A 71 8.35 0.61 15.76
C GLU A 71 7.37 -0.57 15.66
N ALA A 72 6.12 -0.37 16.09
CA ALA A 72 5.07 -1.37 15.87
C ALA A 72 4.95 -1.65 14.37
N PRO A 73 4.96 -2.93 13.95
CA PRO A 73 4.94 -3.27 12.53
C PRO A 73 3.62 -2.85 11.89
N GLU A 74 3.71 -1.99 10.90
CA GLU A 74 2.57 -1.54 10.08
C GLU A 74 3.02 -1.40 8.63
N SER A 75 2.13 -1.76 7.72
CA SER A 75 2.27 -1.50 6.28
C SER A 75 0.98 -0.89 5.76
N ILE A 76 1.12 0.18 4.97
CA ILE A 76 -0.01 0.95 4.44
C ILE A 76 0.19 1.13 2.95
N ALA A 77 -0.82 0.78 2.14
CA ALA A 77 -0.78 0.96 0.70
C ALA A 77 -1.97 1.77 0.19
N TYR A 78 -1.71 2.72 -0.71
CA TYR A 78 -2.75 3.37 -1.51
C TYR A 78 -2.94 2.63 -2.82
N ILE A 79 -4.13 2.08 -3.04
CA ILE A 79 -4.43 1.28 -4.22
C ILE A 79 -5.70 1.75 -4.91
N SER A 80 -5.76 1.50 -6.22
CA SER A 80 -6.93 1.69 -7.05
C SER A 80 -7.28 0.37 -7.73
N ILE A 81 -8.53 -0.07 -7.62
CA ILE A 81 -9.01 -1.34 -8.17
C ILE A 81 -10.21 -1.08 -9.07
N ILE A 82 -10.15 -1.61 -10.28
CA ILE A 82 -11.21 -1.49 -11.29
C ILE A 82 -11.71 -2.89 -11.64
N ASP A 83 -13.02 -3.07 -11.68
CA ASP A 83 -13.68 -4.27 -12.21
C ASP A 83 -13.86 -4.16 -13.73
N ASN A 84 -13.18 -5.03 -14.46
CA ASN A 84 -13.22 -5.09 -15.92
C ASN A 84 -14.37 -5.96 -16.48
N SER A 85 -15.19 -6.60 -15.63
CA SER A 85 -16.30 -7.46 -16.09
C SER A 85 -17.33 -6.72 -16.95
N LYS A 86 -17.50 -5.42 -16.72
CA LYS A 86 -18.53 -4.59 -17.36
C LYS A 86 -17.99 -3.69 -18.47
N LYS A 87 -16.86 -4.01 -19.08
CA LYS A 87 -16.20 -3.17 -20.11
C LYS A 87 -17.04 -2.87 -21.35
N GLN A 88 -18.18 -3.55 -21.58
CA GLN A 88 -18.86 -3.49 -22.86
C GLN A 88 -20.23 -2.77 -22.91
N ILE A 89 -20.81 -2.33 -21.80
CA ILE A 89 -22.23 -1.95 -21.84
C ILE A 89 -22.54 -0.47 -21.58
N GLN A 90 -21.67 0.32 -20.98
CA GLN A 90 -22.01 1.75 -20.81
C GLN A 90 -20.81 2.69 -20.89
N LEU A 91 -20.86 3.56 -21.88
CA LEU A 91 -20.11 4.80 -22.03
C LEU A 91 -19.99 5.55 -20.69
N ARG A 92 -18.74 5.70 -20.18
CA ARG A 92 -18.33 6.66 -19.15
C ARG A 92 -18.46 6.30 -17.66
N LYS A 93 -18.75 5.09 -17.23
CA LYS A 93 -18.64 4.78 -15.80
C LYS A 93 -17.46 3.85 -15.55
N THR A 94 -16.34 4.38 -15.04
CA THR A 94 -15.25 3.57 -14.49
C THR A 94 -15.81 2.76 -13.32
N ASN A 95 -15.77 1.43 -13.44
CA ASN A 95 -16.19 0.53 -12.38
C ASN A 95 -15.08 0.45 -11.31
N ILE A 96 -14.85 1.55 -10.61
CA ILE A 96 -13.93 1.57 -9.47
C ILE A 96 -14.60 0.80 -8.35
N VAL A 97 -13.95 -0.30 -7.94
CA VAL A 97 -14.36 -1.14 -6.82
C VAL A 97 -13.76 -0.61 -5.53
N PHE A 98 -12.54 -0.09 -5.62
CA PHE A 98 -11.82 0.45 -4.48
C PHE A 98 -10.84 1.54 -4.93
N ASP A 99 -10.75 2.62 -4.19
CA ASP A 99 -9.69 3.64 -4.36
C ASP A 99 -9.40 4.27 -2.99
N GLY A 100 -8.30 3.86 -2.36
CA GLY A 100 -8.02 4.29 -1.01
C GLY A 100 -6.82 3.60 -0.36
N TRP A 101 -6.68 3.83 0.93
CA TRP A 101 -5.64 3.26 1.76
C TRP A 101 -6.09 1.92 2.36
N MET A 102 -5.23 0.90 2.26
CA MET A 102 -5.35 -0.36 2.99
C MET A 102 -4.28 -0.44 4.07
N PHE A 103 -4.63 -1.04 5.21
CA PHE A 103 -3.78 -1.19 6.40
C PHE A 103 -3.55 -2.66 6.69
N ALA A 104 -2.28 -3.08 6.81
CA ALA A 104 -1.96 -4.49 7.05
C ALA A 104 -2.36 -4.94 8.47
N SER A 105 -2.17 -4.09 9.48
CA SER A 105 -2.53 -4.40 10.87
C SER A 105 -4.05 -4.40 11.12
N SER A 106 -4.81 -3.69 10.29
CA SER A 106 -6.25 -3.49 10.48
C SER A 106 -7.01 -3.54 9.15
N PRO A 107 -7.09 -4.69 8.48
CA PRO A 107 -7.69 -4.82 7.16
C PRO A 107 -9.16 -4.39 7.08
N ALA A 108 -9.89 -4.52 8.20
CA ALA A 108 -11.30 -4.17 8.27
C ALA A 108 -11.58 -2.66 8.28
N LEU A 109 -10.57 -1.80 8.51
CA LEU A 109 -10.77 -0.35 8.54
C LEU A 109 -11.21 0.19 7.19
N ASN A 110 -10.68 -0.35 6.11
CA ASN A 110 -11.02 0.04 4.75
C ASN A 110 -10.86 -1.18 3.83
N ALA A 111 -11.85 -2.04 3.84
CA ALA A 111 -11.88 -3.28 3.06
C ALA A 111 -12.44 -3.04 1.66
N MET A 112 -11.93 -3.79 0.68
CA MET A 112 -12.54 -3.86 -0.64
C MET A 112 -13.83 -4.68 -0.57
N GLU A 113 -14.93 -4.13 -1.09
CA GLU A 113 -16.21 -4.86 -1.23
C GLU A 113 -16.40 -5.33 -2.66
N HIS A 114 -16.20 -6.63 -2.90
CA HIS A 114 -16.47 -7.25 -4.21
C HIS A 114 -17.12 -8.63 -4.02
N PRO A 115 -18.13 -9.00 -4.83
CA PRO A 115 -18.89 -10.24 -4.63
C PRO A 115 -18.06 -11.52 -4.82
N VAL A 116 -17.03 -11.48 -5.66
CA VAL A 116 -16.25 -12.67 -6.06
C VAL A 116 -14.86 -12.68 -5.43
N TYR A 117 -14.23 -11.53 -5.28
CA TYR A 117 -12.83 -11.43 -4.85
C TYR A 117 -12.70 -10.66 -3.56
N ASP A 118 -11.68 -11.04 -2.80
CA ASP A 118 -11.21 -10.28 -1.64
C ASP A 118 -9.71 -10.05 -1.75
N LEU A 119 -9.24 -8.90 -1.25
CA LEU A 119 -7.84 -8.51 -1.30
C LEU A 119 -7.47 -7.80 0.00
N VAL A 120 -6.43 -8.29 0.66
CA VAL A 120 -5.95 -7.76 1.92
C VAL A 120 -4.46 -7.45 1.78
N LEU A 121 -4.04 -6.27 2.21
CA LEU A 121 -2.62 -5.92 2.30
C LEU A 121 -1.96 -6.73 3.42
N ILE A 122 -0.80 -7.31 3.12
CA ILE A 122 0.00 -8.06 4.09
C ILE A 122 1.26 -7.29 4.46
N ASP A 123 1.96 -6.73 3.45
CA ASP A 123 3.27 -6.12 3.67
C ASP A 123 3.66 -5.16 2.54
N CYS A 124 4.54 -4.21 2.85
CA CYS A 124 5.25 -3.38 1.90
C CYS A 124 6.73 -3.75 1.91
N LYS A 125 7.31 -4.00 0.74
CA LYS A 125 8.71 -4.41 0.62
C LYS A 125 9.53 -3.41 -0.19
N ASN A 126 10.80 -3.26 0.20
CA ASN A 126 11.79 -2.57 -0.60
C ASN A 126 12.80 -3.60 -1.12
N ARG A 127 12.44 -4.25 -2.24
CA ARG A 127 13.34 -5.20 -2.90
C ARG A 127 14.34 -4.42 -3.74
N LYS A 128 15.60 -4.35 -3.29
CA LYS A 128 16.70 -3.82 -4.13
C LYS A 128 16.74 -4.66 -5.41
N THR A 129 16.48 -4.07 -6.55
CA THR A 129 16.68 -4.72 -7.86
C THR A 129 18.17 -4.94 -8.01
N HIS A 130 18.63 -6.17 -7.79
CA HIS A 130 19.94 -6.58 -8.29
C HIS A 130 19.90 -6.46 -9.82
N LYS A 131 20.51 -5.40 -10.37
CA LYS A 131 20.87 -5.38 -11.79
C LYS A 131 21.71 -6.63 -12.03
N LYS A 132 21.18 -7.57 -12.80
CA LYS A 132 21.88 -8.74 -13.30
C LYS A 132 23.03 -8.17 -14.13
N GLY A 133 24.23 -8.16 -13.55
CA GLY A 133 25.44 -7.77 -14.27
C GLY A 133 25.58 -8.70 -15.47
N SER A 134 25.56 -8.14 -16.66
CA SER A 134 25.93 -8.81 -17.88
C SER A 134 27.43 -9.11 -17.76
N SER A 135 27.78 -10.31 -17.35
CA SER A 135 29.12 -10.83 -17.52
C SER A 135 29.30 -11.17 -19.01
N SER A 136 29.85 -10.25 -19.75
CA SER A 136 30.47 -10.54 -21.04
C SER A 136 31.69 -11.44 -20.77
N GLY A 137 31.51 -12.74 -20.94
CA GLY A 137 32.63 -13.66 -21.04
C GLY A 137 33.32 -13.44 -22.35
N SER A 138 34.46 -12.79 -22.34
CA SER A 138 35.44 -12.83 -23.42
C SER A 138 36.11 -14.19 -23.39
N SER A 139 35.79 -15.03 -24.33
CA SER A 139 36.64 -16.17 -24.72
C SER A 139 37.86 -15.62 -25.45
N VAL A 140 39.01 -15.93 -24.92
CA VAL A 140 40.30 -15.82 -25.65
C VAL A 140 40.84 -17.25 -25.71
N ASP A 141 41.05 -17.69 -26.95
CA ASP A 141 41.93 -18.76 -27.48
C ASP A 141 42.00 -20.09 -26.73
#